data_6424f5f363e004f23bc9de6d69a5ecda
#
_entry.id   6424f5f363e004f23bc9de6d69a5ecda
#
_cell.length_a   1.000
_cell.length_b   1.000
_cell.length_c   1.000
_cell.angle_alpha   90.00
_cell.angle_beta   90.00
_cell.angle_gamma   90.00
#
_symmetry.space_group_name_H-M   'P 1'
#
loop_
_entity.id
_entity.type
_entity.pdbx_description
1 polymer ?
#
loop_
_entity_poly.entity_id
_entity_poly.type
_entity_poly.pdbx_seq_one_letter_code
_entity_poly.pdbx_strand_id
1 'polypeptide(L)'
;MTRRAAYHRRYGERMTDPTADADVPAASDAWTEDFRAAVVDLLGALAYGELMAFSQLAADAESAPSPRDKAEVARLAVTEFLHYEQIVARLEKLGTDPQAAIAPFVEAVDAFHERTAPNDWLEGLVKAYVGDGIAQDFYREISAYVDADTRALVESVIADMGRDEYVVRAVRDAISDDPRIGGRLALWGRRLVGEALTQAQRVGVERDALASLLVGAPGRPGADLAELGRMFARLTDEHTRRMARLGLAS
;
A
#
# COMPACT_ATOMS: atom_id res chain seq x y z
N MET A 1 -23.66 -32.26 10.87
CA MET A 1 -22.58 -31.99 11.86
C MET A 1 -21.29 -31.75 11.09
N THR A 2 -21.03 -30.72 10.85
CA THR A 2 -20.34 -29.45 10.65
C THR A 2 -18.82 -29.58 10.50
N ARG A 3 -18.36 -29.28 9.26
CA ARG A 3 -16.94 -29.19 8.83
C ARG A 3 -16.18 -27.93 9.37
N ARG A 4 -16.69 -27.28 10.40
CA ARG A 4 -16.14 -26.02 10.96
C ARG A 4 -15.10 -26.16 12.09
N ALA A 5 -14.85 -27.39 12.57
CA ALA A 5 -14.01 -27.63 13.75
C ALA A 5 -12.54 -28.04 13.47
N ALA A 6 -12.14 -28.18 12.21
CA ALA A 6 -10.81 -28.71 11.85
C ALA A 6 -9.77 -27.65 11.48
N TYR A 7 -10.16 -26.36 11.36
CA TYR A 7 -9.25 -25.30 10.89
C TYR A 7 -8.42 -24.63 11.99
N HIS A 8 -8.80 -24.77 13.25
CA HIS A 8 -8.16 -24.04 14.38
C HIS A 8 -6.99 -24.76 15.07
N ARG A 9 -6.48 -25.89 14.56
CA ARG A 9 -5.48 -26.68 15.31
C ARG A 9 -4.10 -26.80 14.65
N ARG A 10 -3.75 -25.98 13.65
CA ARG A 10 -2.48 -26.14 12.90
C ARG A 10 -1.55 -24.93 12.80
N TYR A 11 -1.88 -23.81 13.45
CA TYR A 11 -0.98 -22.63 13.48
C TYR A 11 -0.95 -21.99 14.87
N GLY A 12 -0.43 -22.71 15.85
CA GLY A 12 -0.30 -22.25 17.23
C GLY A 12 1.11 -22.46 17.77
N GLU A 13 2.11 -21.86 17.15
CA GLU A 13 3.38 -21.55 17.82
C GLU A 13 3.92 -20.27 17.20
N ARG A 14 3.57 -19.14 17.82
CA ARG A 14 4.16 -17.84 17.52
C ARG A 14 5.51 -17.76 18.21
N MET A 15 6.59 -17.63 17.45
CA MET A 15 7.85 -17.10 17.97
C MET A 15 7.58 -15.65 18.39
N THR A 16 7.64 -15.39 19.69
CA THR A 16 7.58 -14.05 20.26
C THR A 16 8.94 -13.39 20.05
N ASP A 17 8.96 -12.37 19.20
CA ASP A 17 10.09 -11.43 19.06
C ASP A 17 10.09 -10.53 20.31
N PRO A 18 11.16 -10.48 21.10
CA PRO A 18 11.20 -9.72 22.35
C PRO A 18 11.45 -8.21 22.18
N THR A 19 11.40 -7.66 20.95
CA THR A 19 11.67 -6.23 20.69
C THR A 19 10.44 -5.39 20.32
N ALA A 20 9.22 -5.95 20.37
CA ALA A 20 8.00 -5.31 19.85
C ALA A 20 7.03 -4.79 20.92
N ASP A 21 7.48 -4.45 22.12
CA ASP A 21 6.65 -3.76 23.11
C ASP A 21 7.19 -2.35 23.40
N ALA A 22 7.16 -1.47 22.40
CA ALA A 22 7.11 -0.04 22.67
C ALA A 22 5.66 0.28 23.06
N ASP A 23 5.44 0.71 24.30
CA ASP A 23 4.16 1.10 24.89
C ASP A 23 3.44 2.16 24.00
N VAL A 24 2.61 1.73 23.05
CA VAL A 24 1.73 2.61 22.30
C VAL A 24 0.39 2.66 23.03
N PRO A 25 -0.11 3.85 23.44
CA PRO A 25 -1.34 3.97 24.21
C PRO A 25 -2.53 3.36 23.47
N ALA A 26 -3.30 2.51 24.16
CA ALA A 26 -4.43 1.76 23.60
C ALA A 26 -5.71 2.59 23.42
N ALA A 27 -5.74 3.86 23.85
CA ALA A 27 -6.94 4.71 23.78
C ALA A 27 -6.63 6.08 23.18
N SER A 28 -7.46 6.53 22.22
CA SER A 28 -7.33 7.82 21.53
C SER A 28 -7.36 9.05 22.44
N ASP A 29 -7.91 8.93 23.64
CA ASP A 29 -8.01 10.02 24.63
C ASP A 29 -6.67 10.38 25.29
N ALA A 30 -5.66 9.50 25.17
CA ALA A 30 -4.30 9.73 25.69
C ALA A 30 -3.33 10.25 24.61
N TRP A 31 -3.78 10.42 23.35
CA TRP A 31 -2.91 10.87 22.27
C TRP A 31 -2.56 12.35 22.40
N THR A 32 -1.32 12.69 22.10
CA THR A 32 -0.97 14.08 21.87
C THR A 32 -1.62 14.57 20.56
N GLU A 33 -1.85 15.88 20.43
CA GLU A 33 -2.41 16.45 19.22
C GLU A 33 -1.53 16.16 17.99
N ASP A 34 -0.21 16.21 18.15
CA ASP A 34 0.75 15.88 17.09
C ASP A 34 0.65 14.42 16.65
N PHE A 35 0.48 13.48 17.59
CA PHE A 35 0.32 12.07 17.24
C PHE A 35 -1.00 11.82 16.52
N ARG A 36 -2.08 12.47 16.99
CA ARG A 36 -3.38 12.41 16.34
C ARG A 36 -3.30 12.93 14.90
N ALA A 37 -2.67 14.09 14.70
CA ALA A 37 -2.47 14.67 13.37
C ALA A 37 -1.68 13.73 12.46
N ALA A 38 -0.64 13.08 12.98
CA ALA A 38 0.19 12.13 12.24
C ALA A 38 -0.60 10.87 11.81
N VAL A 39 -1.45 10.33 12.69
CA VAL A 39 -2.33 9.19 12.36
C VAL A 39 -3.40 9.59 11.34
N VAL A 40 -3.98 10.77 11.48
CA VAL A 40 -4.96 11.31 10.52
C VAL A 40 -4.32 11.51 9.14
N ASP A 41 -3.11 12.05 9.08
CA ASP A 41 -2.37 12.20 7.83
C ASP A 41 -2.12 10.84 7.15
N LEU A 42 -1.68 9.84 7.91
CA LEU A 42 -1.48 8.49 7.38
C LEU A 42 -2.78 7.93 6.79
N LEU A 43 -3.87 8.01 7.55
CA LEU A 43 -5.17 7.50 7.10
C LEU A 43 -5.71 8.29 5.89
N GLY A 44 -5.50 9.60 5.84
CA GLY A 44 -5.88 10.43 4.69
C GLY A 44 -5.12 10.06 3.41
N ALA A 45 -3.81 9.83 3.52
CA ALA A 45 -2.99 9.36 2.40
C ALA A 45 -3.43 7.98 1.90
N LEU A 46 -3.65 7.04 2.83
CA LEU A 46 -4.18 5.71 2.50
C LEU A 46 -5.55 5.80 1.83
N ALA A 47 -6.51 6.53 2.42
CA ALA A 47 -7.86 6.62 1.88
C ALA A 47 -7.86 7.12 0.43
N TYR A 48 -7.07 8.16 0.13
CA TYR A 48 -7.01 8.66 -1.23
C TYR A 48 -6.28 7.71 -2.18
N GLY A 49 -5.23 7.04 -1.70
CA GLY A 49 -4.54 5.99 -2.47
C GLY A 49 -5.48 4.86 -2.89
N GLU A 50 -6.26 4.31 -1.97
CA GLU A 50 -7.23 3.23 -2.25
C GLU A 50 -8.36 3.70 -3.20
N LEU A 51 -8.87 4.92 -3.01
CA LEU A 51 -9.90 5.49 -3.90
C LEU A 51 -9.39 5.67 -5.33
N MET A 52 -8.15 6.11 -5.50
CA MET A 52 -7.52 6.26 -6.81
C MET A 52 -7.16 4.91 -7.43
N ALA A 53 -6.70 3.93 -6.64
CA ALA A 53 -6.47 2.57 -7.09
C ALA A 53 -7.78 1.92 -7.61
N PHE A 54 -8.89 2.07 -6.87
CA PHE A 54 -10.21 1.68 -7.35
C PHE A 54 -10.54 2.30 -8.72
N SER A 55 -10.41 3.62 -8.84
CA SER A 55 -10.76 4.35 -10.05
C SER A 55 -9.91 3.92 -11.25
N GLN A 56 -8.61 3.72 -11.05
CA GLN A 56 -7.69 3.26 -12.07
C GLN A 56 -7.99 1.83 -12.51
N LEU A 57 -8.18 0.90 -11.57
CA LEU A 57 -8.50 -0.49 -11.88
C LEU A 57 -9.85 -0.62 -12.59
N ALA A 58 -10.84 0.19 -12.21
CA ALA A 58 -12.13 0.23 -12.89
C ALA A 58 -11.98 0.67 -14.35
N ALA A 59 -11.15 1.69 -14.63
CA ALA A 59 -10.84 2.13 -15.98
C ALA A 59 -10.04 1.07 -16.75
N ASP A 60 -9.02 0.45 -16.12
CA ASP A 60 -8.21 -0.59 -16.74
C ASP A 60 -9.04 -1.83 -17.12
N ALA A 61 -10.09 -2.16 -16.34
CA ALA A 61 -11.01 -3.24 -16.69
C ALA A 61 -11.72 -3.05 -18.04
N GLU A 62 -11.85 -1.81 -18.54
CA GLU A 62 -12.44 -1.56 -19.87
C GLU A 62 -11.54 -2.02 -20.99
N SER A 63 -10.21 -1.99 -20.81
CA SER A 63 -9.21 -2.42 -21.79
C SER A 63 -8.89 -3.91 -21.74
N ALA A 64 -9.53 -4.67 -20.83
CA ALA A 64 -9.27 -6.09 -20.65
C ALA A 64 -9.53 -6.91 -21.92
N PRO A 65 -8.63 -7.84 -22.28
CA PRO A 65 -8.72 -8.60 -23.55
C PRO A 65 -9.88 -9.60 -23.58
N SER A 66 -10.43 -9.97 -22.43
CA SER A 66 -11.58 -10.87 -22.33
C SER A 66 -12.54 -10.49 -21.21
N PRO A 67 -13.82 -10.95 -21.26
CA PRO A 67 -14.76 -10.78 -20.15
C PRO A 67 -14.28 -11.40 -18.83
N ARG A 68 -13.45 -12.46 -18.89
CA ARG A 68 -12.85 -13.09 -17.71
C ARG A 68 -11.83 -12.15 -17.07
N ASP A 69 -10.93 -11.60 -17.87
CA ASP A 69 -9.90 -10.66 -17.39
C ASP A 69 -10.55 -9.38 -16.85
N LYS A 70 -11.58 -8.89 -17.52
CA LYS A 70 -12.39 -7.76 -17.05
C LYS A 70 -12.97 -8.04 -15.67
N ALA A 71 -13.51 -9.22 -15.43
CA ALA A 71 -14.08 -9.60 -14.14
C ALA A 71 -13.01 -9.75 -13.06
N GLU A 72 -11.81 -10.24 -13.38
CA GLU A 72 -10.70 -10.31 -12.42
C GLU A 72 -10.28 -8.90 -11.96
N VAL A 73 -10.03 -7.98 -12.90
CA VAL A 73 -9.62 -6.61 -12.53
C VAL A 73 -10.75 -5.83 -11.84
N ALA A 74 -12.00 -6.04 -12.24
CA ALA A 74 -13.13 -5.43 -11.55
C ALA A 74 -13.25 -5.90 -10.08
N ARG A 75 -12.90 -7.16 -9.76
CA ARG A 75 -12.84 -7.62 -8.37
C ARG A 75 -11.74 -6.92 -7.58
N LEU A 76 -10.58 -6.71 -8.21
CA LEU A 76 -9.50 -5.92 -7.58
C LEU A 76 -10.00 -4.51 -7.26
N ALA A 77 -10.64 -3.84 -8.22
CA ALA A 77 -11.19 -2.50 -7.99
C ALA A 77 -12.18 -2.49 -6.80
N VAL A 78 -13.09 -3.45 -6.73
CA VAL A 78 -14.05 -3.54 -5.60
C VAL A 78 -13.31 -3.69 -4.26
N THR A 79 -12.24 -4.46 -4.20
CA THR A 79 -11.45 -4.61 -2.97
C THR A 79 -10.83 -3.29 -2.53
N GLU A 80 -10.27 -2.48 -3.46
CA GLU A 80 -9.72 -1.16 -3.11
C GLU A 80 -10.79 -0.23 -2.55
N PHE A 81 -11.99 -0.26 -3.12
CA PHE A 81 -13.09 0.54 -2.60
C PHE A 81 -13.52 0.11 -1.20
N LEU A 82 -13.53 -1.19 -0.90
CA LEU A 82 -13.83 -1.69 0.45
C LEU A 82 -12.74 -1.29 1.46
N HIS A 83 -11.47 -1.24 1.06
CA HIS A 83 -10.38 -0.71 1.88
C HIS A 83 -10.59 0.78 2.17
N TYR A 84 -10.91 1.57 1.16
CA TYR A 84 -11.28 2.98 1.32
C TYR A 84 -12.38 3.17 2.37
N GLU A 85 -13.48 2.41 2.29
CA GLU A 85 -14.57 2.50 3.25
C GLU A 85 -14.13 2.17 4.68
N GLN A 86 -13.26 1.18 4.87
CA GLN A 86 -12.72 0.83 6.19
C GLN A 86 -11.86 1.96 6.77
N ILE A 87 -11.04 2.59 5.95
CA ILE A 87 -10.18 3.72 6.36
C ILE A 87 -11.04 4.95 6.71
N VAL A 88 -12.05 5.26 5.89
CA VAL A 88 -13.02 6.32 6.16
C VAL A 88 -13.72 6.09 7.50
N ALA A 89 -14.21 4.88 7.74
CA ALA A 89 -14.84 4.54 9.02
C ALA A 89 -13.90 4.72 10.22
N ARG A 90 -12.58 4.50 10.05
CA ARG A 90 -11.59 4.78 11.10
C ARG A 90 -11.41 6.27 11.33
N LEU A 91 -11.32 7.09 10.27
CA LEU A 91 -11.26 8.55 10.37
C LEU A 91 -12.48 9.11 11.12
N GLU A 92 -13.69 8.64 10.78
CA GLU A 92 -14.93 9.03 11.45
C GLU A 92 -14.93 8.67 12.94
N LYS A 93 -14.45 7.46 13.31
CA LYS A 93 -14.28 7.05 14.72
C LYS A 93 -13.29 7.95 15.48
N LEU A 94 -12.31 8.50 14.79
CA LEU A 94 -11.39 9.49 15.34
C LEU A 94 -12.02 10.90 15.40
N GLY A 95 -13.27 11.09 14.97
CA GLY A 95 -13.95 12.39 14.95
C GLY A 95 -13.36 13.33 13.90
N THR A 96 -12.79 12.81 12.83
CA THR A 96 -12.16 13.58 11.74
C THR A 96 -13.01 13.48 10.48
N ASP A 97 -13.24 14.61 9.82
CA ASP A 97 -13.85 14.63 8.49
C ASP A 97 -12.91 13.95 7.48
N PRO A 98 -13.34 12.85 6.83
CA PRO A 98 -12.52 12.14 5.85
C PRO A 98 -12.07 13.02 4.68
N GLN A 99 -12.91 13.94 4.22
CA GLN A 99 -12.55 14.82 3.10
C GLN A 99 -11.43 15.79 3.49
N ALA A 100 -11.47 16.33 4.71
CA ALA A 100 -10.42 17.18 5.24
C ALA A 100 -9.10 16.42 5.42
N ALA A 101 -9.16 15.13 5.84
CA ALA A 101 -7.98 14.28 5.98
C ALA A 101 -7.35 13.92 4.63
N ILE A 102 -8.14 13.70 3.59
CA ILE A 102 -7.71 13.34 2.23
C ILE A 102 -7.11 14.53 1.48
N ALA A 103 -7.71 15.72 1.61
CA ALA A 103 -7.40 16.89 0.79
C ALA A 103 -5.90 17.22 0.63
N PRO A 104 -5.05 17.10 1.67
CA PRO A 104 -3.61 17.38 1.54
C PRO A 104 -2.84 16.43 0.59
N PHE A 105 -3.38 15.27 0.29
CA PHE A 105 -2.70 14.22 -0.47
C PHE A 105 -3.14 14.15 -1.93
N VAL A 106 -4.22 14.82 -2.27
CA VAL A 106 -4.85 14.78 -3.61
C VAL A 106 -3.82 15.11 -4.70
N GLU A 107 -3.13 16.24 -4.59
CA GLU A 107 -2.20 16.69 -5.62
C GLU A 107 -1.03 15.72 -5.85
N ALA A 108 -0.46 15.15 -4.79
CA ALA A 108 0.66 14.22 -4.91
C ALA A 108 0.24 12.88 -5.54
N VAL A 109 -0.91 12.35 -5.13
CA VAL A 109 -1.42 11.08 -5.67
C VAL A 109 -1.89 11.26 -7.11
N ASP A 110 -2.59 12.34 -7.43
CA ASP A 110 -2.99 12.66 -8.81
C ASP A 110 -1.77 12.81 -9.72
N ALA A 111 -0.74 13.53 -9.28
CA ALA A 111 0.50 13.69 -10.03
C ALA A 111 1.20 12.33 -10.29
N PHE A 112 1.18 11.40 -9.33
CA PHE A 112 1.64 10.03 -9.57
C PHE A 112 0.86 9.36 -10.70
N HIS A 113 -0.48 9.41 -10.63
CA HIS A 113 -1.32 8.74 -11.62
C HIS A 113 -1.21 9.35 -13.02
N GLU A 114 -1.14 10.67 -13.13
CA GLU A 114 -0.93 11.38 -14.39
C GLU A 114 0.40 11.03 -15.06
N ARG A 115 1.50 11.01 -14.28
CA ARG A 115 2.84 10.71 -14.79
C ARG A 115 3.07 9.23 -15.03
N THR A 116 2.21 8.37 -14.52
CA THR A 116 2.24 6.94 -14.69
C THR A 116 0.96 6.42 -15.36
N ALA A 117 0.40 7.16 -16.31
CA ALA A 117 -0.71 6.68 -17.12
C ALA A 117 -0.24 5.48 -17.96
N PRO A 118 -0.88 4.30 -17.87
CA PRO A 118 -0.50 3.14 -18.64
C PRO A 118 -0.90 3.32 -20.11
N ASN A 119 -0.10 2.82 -21.05
CA ASN A 119 -0.38 2.88 -22.47
C ASN A 119 -1.19 1.67 -22.96
N ASP A 120 -1.20 0.58 -22.23
CA ASP A 120 -1.91 -0.63 -22.56
C ASP A 120 -2.28 -1.45 -21.31
N TRP A 121 -3.04 -2.51 -21.53
CA TRP A 121 -3.49 -3.45 -20.52
C TRP A 121 -2.37 -3.99 -19.60
N LEU A 122 -1.23 -4.40 -20.18
CA LEU A 122 -0.13 -4.98 -19.43
C LEU A 122 0.58 -3.93 -18.55
N GLU A 123 0.70 -2.70 -19.06
CA GLU A 123 1.22 -1.59 -18.23
C GLU A 123 0.26 -1.25 -17.09
N GLY A 124 -1.06 -1.35 -17.30
CA GLY A 124 -2.08 -1.23 -16.25
C GLY A 124 -1.91 -2.29 -15.17
N LEU A 125 -1.79 -3.56 -15.55
CA LEU A 125 -1.55 -4.66 -14.63
C LEU A 125 -0.24 -4.51 -13.83
N VAL A 126 0.85 -4.15 -14.51
CA VAL A 126 2.15 -3.92 -13.83
C VAL A 126 2.04 -2.73 -12.90
N LYS A 127 1.34 -1.65 -13.27
CA LYS A 127 1.12 -0.50 -12.39
C LYS A 127 0.34 -0.88 -11.14
N ALA A 128 -0.76 -1.61 -11.28
CA ALA A 128 -1.53 -2.09 -10.14
C ALA A 128 -0.67 -2.94 -9.20
N TYR A 129 0.12 -3.88 -9.72
CA TYR A 129 0.94 -4.79 -8.92
C TYR A 129 2.17 -4.13 -8.29
N VAL A 130 2.90 -3.30 -9.04
CA VAL A 130 4.13 -2.67 -8.59
C VAL A 130 3.82 -1.43 -7.76
N GLY A 131 2.90 -0.58 -8.23
CA GLY A 131 2.55 0.68 -7.56
C GLY A 131 1.90 0.44 -6.19
N ASP A 132 0.88 -0.41 -6.15
CA ASP A 132 0.24 -0.85 -4.92
C ASP A 132 1.23 -1.49 -3.97
N GLY A 133 2.04 -2.42 -4.47
CA GLY A 133 3.00 -3.12 -3.64
C GLY A 133 4.02 -2.20 -2.98
N ILE A 134 4.48 -1.13 -3.63
CA ILE A 134 5.38 -0.13 -3.02
C ILE A 134 4.64 0.64 -1.93
N ALA A 135 3.41 1.07 -2.18
CA ALA A 135 2.60 1.77 -1.19
C ALA A 135 2.35 0.89 0.04
N GLN A 136 1.98 -0.38 -0.17
CA GLN A 136 1.76 -1.35 0.90
C GLN A 136 3.02 -1.61 1.74
N ASP A 137 4.20 -1.75 1.12
CA ASP A 137 5.45 -1.92 1.84
C ASP A 137 5.75 -0.69 2.72
N PHE A 138 5.55 0.51 2.18
CA PHE A 138 5.72 1.75 2.93
C PHE A 138 4.74 1.86 4.10
N TYR A 139 3.46 1.55 3.89
CA TYR A 139 2.44 1.55 4.95
C TYR A 139 2.73 0.51 6.03
N ARG A 140 3.24 -0.65 5.66
CA ARG A 140 3.68 -1.69 6.62
C ARG A 140 4.79 -1.17 7.52
N GLU A 141 5.78 -0.50 6.97
CA GLU A 141 6.87 0.09 7.75
C GLU A 141 6.36 1.18 8.71
N ILE A 142 5.49 2.08 8.23
CA ILE A 142 4.92 3.15 9.06
C ILE A 142 3.97 2.60 10.14
N SER A 143 3.25 1.53 9.87
CA SER A 143 2.28 0.95 10.80
C SER A 143 2.91 0.52 12.13
N ALA A 144 4.22 0.31 12.17
CA ALA A 144 4.93 0.05 13.41
C ALA A 144 4.91 1.22 14.41
N TYR A 145 4.64 2.43 13.93
CA TYR A 145 4.70 3.68 14.71
C TYR A 145 3.32 4.29 15.03
N VAL A 146 2.24 3.58 14.74
CA VAL A 146 0.86 4.01 15.07
C VAL A 146 0.24 3.13 16.16
N ASP A 147 -0.93 3.52 16.65
CA ASP A 147 -1.68 2.76 17.64
C ASP A 147 -2.14 1.38 17.13
N ALA A 148 -2.49 0.50 18.08
CA ALA A 148 -2.84 -0.88 17.79
C ALA A 148 -4.05 -1.03 16.84
N ASP A 149 -5.07 -0.18 16.98
CA ASP A 149 -6.26 -0.25 16.13
C ASP A 149 -5.96 0.20 14.70
N THR A 150 -5.21 1.30 14.55
CA THR A 150 -4.78 1.79 13.24
C THR A 150 -3.82 0.81 12.58
N ARG A 151 -2.89 0.21 13.34
CA ARG A 151 -2.01 -0.86 12.84
C ARG A 151 -2.80 -2.05 12.33
N ALA A 152 -3.76 -2.55 13.12
CA ALA A 152 -4.59 -3.68 12.73
C ALA A 152 -5.40 -3.39 11.46
N LEU A 153 -5.91 -2.16 11.29
CA LEU A 153 -6.57 -1.73 10.06
C LEU A 153 -5.60 -1.76 8.88
N VAL A 154 -4.43 -1.13 9.00
CA VAL A 154 -3.42 -1.11 7.93
C VAL A 154 -3.00 -2.53 7.54
N GLU A 155 -2.74 -3.39 8.52
CA GLU A 155 -2.42 -4.80 8.28
C GLU A 155 -3.56 -5.54 7.56
N SER A 156 -4.83 -5.25 7.88
CA SER A 156 -5.98 -5.87 7.20
C SER A 156 -6.11 -5.44 5.75
N VAL A 157 -5.86 -4.16 5.46
CA VAL A 157 -5.85 -3.60 4.10
C VAL A 157 -4.73 -4.22 3.25
N ILE A 158 -3.55 -4.42 3.85
CA ILE A 158 -2.38 -5.00 3.18
C ILE A 158 -2.51 -6.53 2.97
N ALA A 159 -3.26 -7.24 3.82
CA ALA A 159 -3.28 -8.71 3.87
C ALA A 159 -4.05 -9.39 2.74
N ASP A 160 -4.70 -8.66 1.84
CA ASP A 160 -5.49 -9.26 0.77
C ASP A 160 -4.59 -9.82 -0.34
N MET A 161 -4.26 -11.09 -0.21
CA MET A 161 -3.25 -11.83 -0.98
C MET A 161 -3.75 -12.41 -2.32
N GLY A 162 -5.01 -12.24 -2.67
CA GLY A 162 -5.61 -12.88 -3.86
C GLY A 162 -5.27 -12.22 -5.20
N ARG A 163 -4.77 -11.00 -5.18
CA ARG A 163 -4.53 -10.15 -6.36
C ARG A 163 -3.31 -10.58 -7.16
N ASP A 164 -2.27 -10.93 -6.46
CA ASP A 164 -0.92 -11.08 -7.02
C ASP A 164 -0.83 -12.19 -8.06
N GLU A 165 -1.50 -13.30 -7.85
CA GLU A 165 -1.36 -14.46 -8.72
C GLU A 165 -1.97 -14.27 -10.11
N TYR A 166 -3.07 -13.53 -10.21
CA TYR A 166 -3.67 -13.24 -11.52
C TYR A 166 -2.75 -12.36 -12.34
N VAL A 167 -2.28 -11.24 -11.78
CA VAL A 167 -1.40 -10.29 -12.47
C VAL A 167 -0.08 -10.96 -12.86
N VAL A 168 0.55 -11.67 -11.92
CA VAL A 168 1.81 -12.38 -12.18
C VAL A 168 1.66 -13.36 -13.33
N ARG A 169 0.59 -14.16 -13.34
CA ARG A 169 0.33 -15.11 -14.42
C ARG A 169 0.11 -14.41 -15.74
N ALA A 170 -0.78 -13.41 -15.81
CA ALA A 170 -1.09 -12.69 -17.05
C ALA A 170 0.15 -12.03 -17.68
N VAL A 171 0.99 -11.39 -16.86
CA VAL A 171 2.23 -10.74 -17.32
C VAL A 171 3.25 -11.78 -17.79
N ARG A 172 3.44 -12.89 -17.05
CA ARG A 172 4.38 -13.94 -17.45
C ARG A 172 3.95 -14.68 -18.71
N ASP A 173 2.66 -14.92 -18.89
CA ASP A 173 2.12 -15.54 -20.10
C ASP A 173 2.39 -14.62 -21.30
N ALA A 174 2.11 -13.31 -21.18
CA ALA A 174 2.39 -12.34 -22.23
C ALA A 174 3.89 -12.24 -22.59
N ILE A 175 4.80 -12.33 -21.60
CA ILE A 175 6.25 -12.35 -21.85
C ILE A 175 6.68 -13.65 -22.53
N SER A 176 6.04 -14.78 -22.19
CA SER A 176 6.30 -16.06 -22.84
C SER A 176 5.91 -16.05 -24.32
N ASP A 177 4.78 -15.40 -24.64
CA ASP A 177 4.29 -15.28 -26.02
C ASP A 177 5.11 -14.27 -26.86
N ASP A 178 5.55 -13.17 -26.25
CA ASP A 178 6.45 -12.19 -26.88
C ASP A 178 7.51 -11.67 -25.88
N PRO A 179 8.73 -12.23 -25.89
CA PRO A 179 9.80 -11.83 -24.98
C PRO A 179 10.22 -10.34 -25.07
N ARG A 180 9.90 -9.64 -26.17
CA ARG A 180 10.22 -8.21 -26.32
C ARG A 180 9.44 -7.33 -25.34
N ILE A 181 8.29 -7.81 -24.88
CA ILE A 181 7.44 -7.12 -23.89
C ILE A 181 8.19 -6.96 -22.56
N GLY A 182 8.99 -7.94 -22.15
CA GLY A 182 9.68 -7.96 -20.86
C GLY A 182 10.58 -6.74 -20.64
N GLY A 183 11.34 -6.31 -21.65
CA GLY A 183 12.20 -5.12 -21.56
C GLY A 183 11.41 -3.82 -21.34
N ARG A 184 10.29 -3.66 -22.06
CA ARG A 184 9.40 -2.50 -21.93
C ARG A 184 8.75 -2.45 -20.53
N LEU A 185 8.20 -3.56 -20.09
CA LEU A 185 7.56 -3.64 -18.77
C LEU A 185 8.55 -3.47 -17.62
N ALA A 186 9.81 -3.92 -17.78
CA ALA A 186 10.86 -3.68 -16.80
C ALA A 186 11.20 -2.18 -16.67
N LEU A 187 11.28 -1.46 -17.79
CA LEU A 187 11.45 0.01 -17.81
C LEU A 187 10.26 0.70 -17.16
N TRP A 188 9.05 0.22 -17.44
CA TRP A 188 7.83 0.73 -16.83
C TRP A 188 7.82 0.55 -15.31
N GLY A 189 8.13 -0.64 -14.80
CA GLY A 189 8.24 -0.91 -13.36
C GLY A 189 9.24 0.02 -12.66
N ARG A 190 10.42 0.27 -13.26
CA ARG A 190 11.40 1.23 -12.71
C ARG A 190 10.88 2.67 -12.70
N ARG A 191 10.12 3.09 -13.73
CA ARG A 191 9.48 4.41 -13.76
C ARG A 191 8.46 4.56 -12.64
N LEU A 192 7.64 3.54 -12.41
CA LEU A 192 6.64 3.53 -11.32
C LEU A 192 7.29 3.77 -9.96
N VAL A 193 8.38 3.06 -9.66
CA VAL A 193 9.11 3.23 -8.40
C VAL A 193 9.70 4.63 -8.28
N GLY A 194 10.36 5.11 -9.34
CA GLY A 194 10.96 6.45 -9.34
C GLY A 194 9.93 7.54 -9.07
N GLU A 195 8.75 7.44 -9.69
CA GLU A 195 7.68 8.41 -9.48
C GLU A 195 7.05 8.26 -8.08
N ALA A 196 6.81 7.04 -7.60
CA ALA A 196 6.29 6.82 -6.25
C ALA A 196 7.22 7.40 -5.18
N LEU A 197 8.53 7.19 -5.29
CA LEU A 197 9.51 7.77 -4.37
C LEU A 197 9.54 9.30 -4.45
N THR A 198 9.38 9.87 -5.64
CA THR A 198 9.32 11.33 -5.83
C THR A 198 8.12 11.93 -5.10
N GLN A 199 6.94 11.33 -5.24
CA GLN A 199 5.75 11.81 -4.55
C GLN A 199 5.82 11.57 -3.03
N ALA A 200 6.36 10.42 -2.60
CA ALA A 200 6.57 10.16 -1.17
C ALA A 200 7.52 11.17 -0.51
N GLN A 201 8.60 11.56 -1.20
CA GLN A 201 9.51 12.62 -0.73
C GLN A 201 8.81 13.98 -0.64
N ARG A 202 8.00 14.33 -1.64
CA ARG A 202 7.20 15.55 -1.64
C ARG A 202 6.27 15.61 -0.42
N VAL A 203 5.47 14.56 -0.23
CA VAL A 203 4.57 14.44 0.92
C VAL A 203 5.34 14.52 2.24
N GLY A 204 6.49 13.84 2.34
CA GLY A 204 7.33 13.88 3.54
C GLY A 204 7.86 15.27 3.89
N VAL A 205 8.10 16.14 2.89
CA VAL A 205 8.50 17.53 3.10
C VAL A 205 7.32 18.45 3.43
N GLU A 206 6.15 18.20 2.83
CA GLU A 206 4.96 19.03 3.00
C GLU A 206 4.15 18.70 4.26
N ARG A 207 4.34 17.47 4.83
CA ARG A 207 3.55 16.94 5.94
C ARG A 207 4.43 16.52 7.13
N ASP A 208 4.84 17.50 7.94
CA ASP A 208 5.69 17.29 9.13
C ASP A 208 5.06 16.28 10.12
N ALA A 209 3.72 16.32 10.28
CA ALA A 209 3.00 15.38 11.14
C ALA A 209 3.20 13.94 10.69
N LEU A 210 2.99 13.64 9.40
CA LEU A 210 3.21 12.31 8.84
C LEU A 210 4.69 11.90 8.93
N ALA A 211 5.62 12.78 8.59
CA ALA A 211 7.05 12.53 8.69
C ALA A 211 7.46 12.20 10.13
N SER A 212 6.82 12.82 11.14
CA SER A 212 7.10 12.56 12.55
C SER A 212 6.82 11.12 13.01
N LEU A 213 5.98 10.37 12.29
CA LEU A 213 5.80 8.94 12.57
C LEU A 213 7.11 8.17 12.44
N LEU A 214 7.90 8.48 11.42
CA LEU A 214 9.18 7.81 11.18
C LEU A 214 10.31 8.42 12.00
N VAL A 215 10.46 9.75 12.01
CA VAL A 215 11.62 10.39 12.65
C VAL A 215 11.43 10.66 14.14
N GLY A 216 10.23 10.42 14.67
CA GLY A 216 9.88 10.68 16.06
C GLY A 216 9.49 12.14 16.33
N ALA A 217 9.10 12.41 17.58
CA ALA A 217 8.71 13.73 18.08
C ALA A 217 9.13 13.86 19.55
N PRO A 218 9.09 15.05 20.17
CA PRO A 218 9.36 15.21 21.59
C PRO A 218 8.52 14.23 22.44
N GLY A 219 9.18 13.36 23.20
CA GLY A 219 8.52 12.33 24.01
C GLY A 219 8.09 11.05 23.27
N ARG A 220 8.31 10.96 21.96
CA ARG A 220 8.05 9.76 21.17
C ARG A 220 9.29 9.40 20.36
N PRO A 221 9.92 8.24 20.64
CA PRO A 221 11.07 7.78 19.85
C PRO A 221 10.64 7.50 18.40
N GLY A 222 11.50 7.83 17.45
CA GLY A 222 11.38 7.49 16.05
C GLY A 222 12.50 6.57 15.59
N ALA A 223 12.49 6.22 14.31
CA ALA A 223 13.58 5.50 13.69
C ALA A 223 14.85 6.37 13.68
N ASP A 224 15.96 5.79 14.07
CA ASP A 224 17.26 6.43 13.86
C ASP A 224 17.68 6.34 12.37
N LEU A 225 18.76 7.05 12.01
CA LEU A 225 19.25 7.06 10.64
C LEU A 225 19.60 5.66 10.10
N ALA A 226 20.08 4.77 10.97
CA ALA A 226 20.41 3.41 10.60
C ALA A 226 19.12 2.59 10.34
N GLU A 227 18.06 2.78 11.14
CA GLU A 227 16.76 2.13 10.93
C GLU A 227 16.10 2.64 9.64
N LEU A 228 16.13 3.95 9.37
CA LEU A 228 15.66 4.49 8.09
C LEU A 228 16.41 3.88 6.91
N GLY A 229 17.74 3.73 7.02
CA GLY A 229 18.54 3.05 6.01
C GLY A 229 18.12 1.59 5.80
N ARG A 230 17.85 0.85 6.88
CA ARG A 230 17.32 -0.53 6.81
C ARG A 230 15.92 -0.60 6.20
N MET A 231 15.04 0.35 6.53
CA MET A 231 13.71 0.46 5.93
C MET A 231 13.80 0.61 4.40
N PHE A 232 14.59 1.56 3.91
CA PHE A 232 14.77 1.74 2.47
C PHE A 232 15.39 0.51 1.78
N ALA A 233 16.30 -0.20 2.45
CA ALA A 233 16.83 -1.45 1.94
C ALA A 233 15.73 -2.52 1.81
N ARG A 234 14.88 -2.69 2.82
CA ARG A 234 13.73 -3.62 2.76
C ARG A 234 12.77 -3.27 1.62
N LEU A 235 12.40 -1.98 1.46
CA LEU A 235 11.55 -1.53 0.35
C LEU A 235 12.15 -1.88 -1.03
N THR A 236 13.44 -1.68 -1.18
CA THR A 236 14.17 -2.00 -2.41
C THR A 236 14.20 -3.51 -2.68
N ASP A 237 14.45 -4.31 -1.64
CA ASP A 237 14.47 -5.77 -1.74
C ASP A 237 13.09 -6.33 -2.10
N GLU A 238 12.01 -5.83 -1.48
CA GLU A 238 10.64 -6.25 -1.80
C GLU A 238 10.25 -5.86 -3.23
N HIS A 239 10.63 -4.66 -3.67
CA HIS A 239 10.44 -4.28 -5.07
C HIS A 239 11.18 -5.22 -6.02
N THR A 240 12.44 -5.55 -5.74
CA THR A 240 13.23 -6.47 -6.56
C THR A 240 12.58 -7.86 -6.64
N ARG A 241 12.10 -8.39 -5.52
CA ARG A 241 11.35 -9.67 -5.48
C ARG A 241 10.06 -9.58 -6.30
N ARG A 242 9.33 -8.47 -6.21
CA ARG A 242 8.10 -8.22 -6.95
C ARG A 242 8.33 -8.21 -8.46
N MET A 243 9.37 -7.52 -8.92
CA MET A 243 9.77 -7.54 -10.33
C MET A 243 10.18 -8.94 -10.80
N ALA A 244 10.95 -9.67 -10.01
CA ALA A 244 11.36 -11.04 -10.33
C ALA A 244 10.14 -12.00 -10.41
N ARG A 245 9.12 -11.84 -9.57
CA ARG A 245 7.86 -12.61 -9.68
C ARG A 245 7.15 -12.38 -11.02
N LEU A 246 7.17 -11.16 -11.54
CA LEU A 246 6.67 -10.85 -12.88
C LEU A 246 7.54 -11.40 -14.02
N GLY A 247 8.75 -11.88 -13.72
CA GLY A 247 9.74 -12.26 -14.75
C GLY A 247 10.45 -11.05 -15.36
N LEU A 248 10.49 -9.92 -14.64
CA LEU A 248 11.09 -8.65 -15.07
C LEU A 248 12.41 -8.38 -14.32
N ALA A 249 13.35 -7.74 -15.01
CA ALA A 249 14.55 -7.20 -14.37
C ALA A 249 14.20 -5.91 -13.59
N SER A 250 14.67 -5.80 -12.33
CA SER A 250 14.55 -4.60 -11.48
C SER A 250 15.53 -3.51 -11.88
#